data_3d77364fc11c34dd667db7e470790505
#
_entry.id   3d77364fc11c34dd667db7e470790505
#
_cell.length_a   1.000
_cell.length_b   1.000
_cell.length_c   1.000
_cell.angle_alpha   90.00
_cell.angle_beta   90.00
_cell.angle_gamma   90.00
#
_symmetry.space_group_name_H-M   'P 1'
#
loop_
_entity.id
_entity.type
_entity.pdbx_description
1 polymer ?
#
loop_
_entity_poly.entity_id
_entity_poly.type
_entity_poly.pdbx_seq_one_letter_code
_entity_poly.pdbx_strand_id
1 'polypeptide(L)'
;MLKSHELFGFMSPALAVRIIEFAHDDNKELYHVALNAVAEARKLRPSFLERSPRASRHKDMAAMLSRPRLELVSANLLREWLMKKQTPMLAAFLDALAIPHKDGAVDDLPATVEDAKLTAAVETLLAKFPAEEIAVYLHAFYTMNEIQWPNLEAMLKSEPRLQFGG
;
A
#
# COMPACT_ATOMS: atom_id res chain seq x y z
N MET A 1 2.87 -12.53 5.60
CA MET A 1 2.95 -11.15 5.03
C MET A 1 1.58 -10.51 5.09
N LEU A 2 1.57 -9.22 5.30
CA LEU A 2 0.30 -8.49 5.44
C LEU A 2 -0.38 -8.31 4.08
N LYS A 3 -1.65 -8.67 4.03
CA LYS A 3 -2.52 -8.41 2.89
C LYS A 3 -2.96 -6.94 2.88
N SER A 4 -3.55 -6.48 1.80
CA SER A 4 -3.90 -5.07 1.64
C SER A 4 -4.88 -4.56 2.69
N HIS A 5 -5.93 -5.33 3.03
CA HIS A 5 -6.84 -4.94 4.10
C HIS A 5 -6.13 -4.88 5.47
N GLU A 6 -5.19 -5.80 5.71
CA GLU A 6 -4.42 -5.79 6.96
C GLU A 6 -3.52 -4.56 7.03
N LEU A 7 -2.93 -4.14 5.90
CA LEU A 7 -2.13 -2.91 5.83
C LEU A 7 -2.97 -1.68 6.22
N PHE A 8 -4.22 -1.59 5.74
CA PHE A 8 -5.12 -0.52 6.18
C PHE A 8 -5.42 -0.55 7.67
N GLY A 9 -5.41 -1.73 8.28
CA GLY A 9 -5.60 -1.88 9.72
C GLY A 9 -4.38 -1.52 10.56
N PHE A 10 -3.17 -1.73 10.03
CA PHE A 10 -1.93 -1.50 10.75
C PHE A 10 -1.27 -0.15 10.49
N MET A 11 -1.47 0.44 9.31
CA MET A 11 -0.91 1.76 9.02
C MET A 11 -1.56 2.84 9.90
N SER A 12 -0.89 3.98 10.04
CA SER A 12 -1.45 5.12 10.76
C SER A 12 -2.75 5.58 10.12
N PRO A 13 -3.73 6.06 10.90
CA PRO A 13 -4.95 6.64 10.35
C PRO A 13 -4.68 7.78 9.38
N ALA A 14 -3.64 8.57 9.62
CA ALA A 14 -3.26 9.67 8.75
C ALA A 14 -2.85 9.17 7.35
N LEU A 15 -2.07 8.09 7.27
CA LEU A 15 -1.66 7.51 6.00
C LEU A 15 -2.87 6.89 5.27
N ALA A 16 -3.69 6.13 5.98
CA ALA A 16 -4.89 5.53 5.38
C ALA A 16 -5.82 6.58 4.78
N VAL A 17 -6.04 7.69 5.49
CA VAL A 17 -6.85 8.80 4.99
C VAL A 17 -6.19 9.46 3.78
N ARG A 18 -4.87 9.66 3.77
CA ARG A 18 -4.17 10.22 2.60
C ARG A 18 -4.34 9.38 1.34
N ILE A 19 -4.34 8.06 1.48
CA ILE A 19 -4.56 7.16 0.34
C ILE A 19 -5.99 7.33 -0.22
N ILE A 20 -6.98 7.43 0.66
CA ILE A 20 -8.37 7.68 0.27
C ILE A 20 -8.52 9.07 -0.38
N GLU A 21 -7.89 10.09 0.20
CA GLU A 21 -7.89 11.46 -0.33
C GLU A 21 -7.26 11.51 -1.73
N PHE A 22 -6.19 10.76 -1.94
CA PHE A 22 -5.61 10.62 -3.28
C PHE A 22 -6.64 10.09 -4.28
N ALA A 23 -7.36 9.03 -3.95
CA ALA A 23 -8.38 8.50 -4.85
C ALA A 23 -9.51 9.52 -5.10
N HIS A 24 -9.95 10.18 -4.03
CA HIS A 24 -10.98 11.24 -4.13
C HIS A 24 -10.57 12.35 -5.10
N ASP A 25 -9.31 12.78 -5.04
CA ASP A 25 -8.84 13.94 -5.81
C ASP A 25 -8.38 13.55 -7.22
N ASP A 26 -7.75 12.38 -7.38
CA ASP A 26 -7.05 12.02 -8.62
C ASP A 26 -7.64 10.81 -9.36
N ASN A 27 -8.50 10.01 -8.74
CA ASN A 27 -9.13 8.84 -9.37
C ASN A 27 -10.54 8.62 -8.82
N LYS A 28 -11.47 9.43 -9.31
CA LYS A 28 -12.86 9.42 -8.81
C LYS A 28 -13.58 8.10 -9.03
N GLU A 29 -13.27 7.38 -10.10
CA GLU A 29 -13.88 6.09 -10.37
C GLU A 29 -13.50 5.08 -9.27
N LEU A 30 -12.22 4.99 -8.95
CA LEU A 30 -11.72 4.14 -7.87
C LEU A 30 -12.29 4.56 -6.52
N TYR A 31 -12.37 5.87 -6.27
CA TYR A 31 -12.98 6.40 -5.05
C TYR A 31 -14.44 5.97 -4.91
N HIS A 32 -15.24 6.07 -5.98
CA HIS A 32 -16.64 5.67 -5.96
C HIS A 32 -16.80 4.16 -5.75
N VAL A 33 -15.93 3.34 -6.35
CA VAL A 33 -15.91 1.90 -6.10
C VAL A 33 -15.66 1.62 -4.61
N ALA A 34 -14.69 2.28 -4.01
CA ALA A 34 -14.37 2.13 -2.59
C ALA A 34 -15.53 2.60 -1.70
N LEU A 35 -16.11 3.75 -1.99
CA LEU A 35 -17.24 4.31 -1.24
C LEU A 35 -18.46 3.38 -1.29
N ASN A 36 -18.77 2.86 -2.47
CA ASN A 36 -19.90 1.93 -2.65
C ASN A 36 -19.66 0.62 -1.89
N ALA A 37 -18.44 0.10 -1.92
CA ALA A 37 -18.08 -1.11 -1.19
C ALA A 37 -18.20 -0.92 0.33
N VAL A 38 -17.74 0.21 0.85
CA VAL A 38 -17.88 0.57 2.26
C VAL A 38 -19.36 0.72 2.66
N ALA A 39 -20.14 1.42 1.85
CA ALA A 39 -21.57 1.61 2.08
C ALA A 39 -22.30 0.26 2.14
N GLU A 40 -22.03 -0.63 1.18
CA GLU A 40 -22.59 -1.98 1.16
C GLU A 40 -22.21 -2.76 2.40
N ALA A 41 -20.95 -2.74 2.80
CA ALA A 41 -20.47 -3.45 3.99
C ALA A 41 -21.11 -2.93 5.28
N ARG A 42 -21.44 -1.63 5.33
CA ARG A 42 -22.15 -1.00 6.46
C ARG A 42 -23.67 -1.05 6.32
N LYS A 43 -24.19 -1.62 5.26
CA LYS A 43 -25.64 -1.66 4.95
C LYS A 43 -26.24 -0.25 4.87
N LEU A 44 -25.48 0.68 4.27
CA LEU A 44 -25.91 2.06 4.04
C LEU A 44 -26.09 2.30 2.54
N ARG A 45 -26.90 3.29 2.21
CA ARG A 45 -26.94 3.78 0.83
C ARG A 45 -25.68 4.63 0.55
N PRO A 46 -25.06 4.51 -0.64
CA PRO A 46 -23.91 5.32 -0.98
C PRO A 46 -24.16 6.83 -0.82
N SER A 47 -25.35 7.31 -1.18
CA SER A 47 -25.72 8.72 -1.05
C SER A 47 -25.70 9.21 0.40
N PHE A 48 -26.06 8.35 1.34
CA PHE A 48 -25.97 8.69 2.77
C PHE A 48 -24.51 8.92 3.19
N LEU A 49 -23.61 8.04 2.77
CA LEU A 49 -22.19 8.15 3.06
C LEU A 49 -21.58 9.38 2.40
N GLU A 50 -21.94 9.67 1.14
CA GLU A 50 -21.49 10.87 0.42
C GLU A 50 -21.88 12.19 1.10
N ARG A 51 -23.02 12.22 1.77
CA ARG A 51 -23.51 13.42 2.48
C ARG A 51 -22.82 13.66 3.81
N SER A 52 -22.15 12.66 4.37
CA SER A 52 -21.43 12.84 5.62
C SER A 52 -20.23 13.77 5.42
N PRO A 53 -19.77 14.48 6.47
CA PRO A 53 -18.60 15.34 6.37
C PRO A 53 -17.39 14.57 5.85
N ARG A 54 -16.63 15.18 4.94
CA ARG A 54 -15.50 14.54 4.24
C ARG A 54 -14.52 13.88 5.21
N ALA A 55 -14.12 14.58 6.27
CA ALA A 55 -13.15 14.04 7.23
C ALA A 55 -13.68 12.79 7.95
N SER A 56 -14.94 12.83 8.42
CA SER A 56 -15.59 11.66 9.05
C SER A 56 -15.76 10.52 8.07
N ARG A 57 -16.18 10.83 6.85
CA ARG A 57 -16.38 9.85 5.79
C ARG A 57 -15.10 9.09 5.47
N HIS A 58 -14.00 9.80 5.28
CA HIS A 58 -12.72 9.17 4.95
C HIS A 58 -12.14 8.38 6.11
N LYS A 59 -12.35 8.85 7.35
CA LYS A 59 -11.96 8.10 8.53
C LYS A 59 -12.74 6.77 8.63
N ASP A 60 -14.05 6.81 8.40
CA ASP A 60 -14.90 5.62 8.41
C ASP A 60 -14.54 4.66 7.28
N MET A 61 -14.27 5.20 6.08
CA MET A 61 -13.81 4.38 4.95
C MET A 61 -12.49 3.67 5.28
N ALA A 62 -11.53 4.38 5.88
CA ALA A 62 -10.24 3.81 6.28
C ALA A 62 -10.44 2.64 7.24
N ALA A 63 -11.30 2.80 8.25
CA ALA A 63 -11.60 1.73 9.20
C ALA A 63 -12.23 0.51 8.54
N MET A 64 -13.13 0.72 7.60
CA MET A 64 -13.79 -0.39 6.88
C MET A 64 -12.87 -1.10 5.90
N LEU A 65 -11.92 -0.40 5.29
CA LEU A 65 -10.94 -0.99 4.37
C LEU A 65 -9.99 -1.98 5.07
N SER A 66 -9.96 -1.99 6.39
CA SER A 66 -9.22 -2.99 7.17
C SER A 66 -9.93 -4.35 7.27
N ARG A 67 -11.14 -4.48 6.73
CA ARG A 67 -11.92 -5.72 6.80
C ARG A 67 -11.55 -6.68 5.67
N PRO A 68 -11.43 -7.99 5.96
CA PRO A 68 -11.10 -9.00 4.93
C PRO A 68 -12.02 -8.97 3.72
N ARG A 69 -13.28 -8.67 3.94
CA ARG A 69 -14.30 -8.56 2.88
C ARG A 69 -13.93 -7.53 1.81
N LEU A 70 -13.17 -6.49 2.17
CA LEU A 70 -12.79 -5.42 1.25
C LEU A 70 -11.35 -5.55 0.73
N GLU A 71 -10.77 -6.75 0.78
CA GLU A 71 -9.39 -6.99 0.33
C GLU A 71 -9.15 -6.50 -1.10
N LEU A 72 -10.04 -6.81 -2.03
CA LEU A 72 -9.85 -6.43 -3.43
C LEU A 72 -9.83 -4.91 -3.60
N VAL A 73 -10.75 -4.22 -2.95
CA VAL A 73 -10.82 -2.75 -2.99
C VAL A 73 -9.57 -2.14 -2.36
N SER A 74 -9.17 -2.65 -1.20
CA SER A 74 -7.97 -2.20 -0.50
C SER A 74 -6.71 -2.41 -1.35
N ALA A 75 -6.59 -3.55 -2.03
CA ALA A 75 -5.48 -3.84 -2.93
C ALA A 75 -5.43 -2.86 -4.11
N ASN A 76 -6.57 -2.56 -4.72
CA ASN A 76 -6.65 -1.63 -5.85
C ASN A 76 -6.28 -0.19 -5.43
N LEU A 77 -6.75 0.25 -4.26
CA LEU A 77 -6.38 1.56 -3.72
C LEU A 77 -4.87 1.67 -3.46
N LEU A 78 -4.28 0.67 -2.82
CA LEU A 78 -2.84 0.66 -2.56
C LEU A 78 -2.03 0.65 -3.83
N ARG A 79 -2.39 -0.21 -4.78
CA ARG A 79 -1.68 -0.30 -6.07
C ARG A 79 -1.69 1.04 -6.80
N GLU A 80 -2.85 1.65 -6.93
CA GLU A 80 -2.98 2.92 -7.64
C GLU A 80 -2.20 4.04 -6.94
N TRP A 81 -2.29 4.12 -5.62
CA TRP A 81 -1.55 5.11 -4.85
C TRP A 81 -0.03 4.91 -4.99
N LEU A 82 0.45 3.68 -4.86
CA LEU A 82 1.87 3.37 -5.01
C LEU A 82 2.36 3.74 -6.41
N MET A 83 1.64 3.32 -7.45
CA MET A 83 2.06 3.56 -8.83
C MET A 83 1.99 5.03 -9.23
N LYS A 84 1.06 5.80 -8.71
CA LYS A 84 0.86 7.21 -9.11
C LYS A 84 1.56 8.21 -8.20
N LYS A 85 1.64 7.94 -6.89
CA LYS A 85 2.19 8.88 -5.91
C LYS A 85 3.54 8.48 -5.35
N GLN A 86 3.90 7.20 -5.42
CA GLN A 86 5.13 6.68 -4.84
C GLN A 86 6.13 6.20 -5.90
N THR A 87 5.99 6.66 -7.13
CA THR A 87 6.90 6.31 -8.23
C THR A 87 8.38 6.52 -7.87
N PRO A 88 8.79 7.63 -7.23
CA PRO A 88 10.19 7.81 -6.83
C PRO A 88 10.70 6.72 -5.87
N MET A 89 9.86 6.28 -4.94
CA MET A 89 10.23 5.22 -4.00
C MET A 89 10.34 3.86 -4.70
N LEU A 90 9.36 3.52 -5.54
CA LEU A 90 9.38 2.29 -6.32
C LEU A 90 10.60 2.24 -7.24
N ALA A 91 10.86 3.32 -7.95
CA ALA A 91 12.03 3.43 -8.83
C ALA A 91 13.34 3.30 -8.05
N ALA A 92 13.48 3.96 -6.92
CA ALA A 92 14.68 3.90 -6.10
C ALA A 92 14.98 2.47 -5.62
N PHE A 93 13.95 1.72 -5.22
CA PHE A 93 14.11 0.34 -4.79
C PHE A 93 14.58 -0.56 -5.94
N LEU A 94 13.91 -0.49 -7.08
CA LEU A 94 14.22 -1.32 -8.24
C LEU A 94 15.57 -0.97 -8.85
N ASP A 95 15.92 0.32 -8.92
CA ASP A 95 17.23 0.77 -9.38
C ASP A 95 18.36 0.27 -8.47
N ALA A 96 18.16 0.31 -7.16
CA ALA A 96 19.14 -0.20 -6.20
C ALA A 96 19.38 -1.70 -6.35
N LEU A 97 18.38 -2.45 -6.80
CA LEU A 97 18.47 -3.88 -7.08
C LEU A 97 18.89 -4.18 -8.53
N ALA A 98 19.11 -3.16 -9.35
CA ALA A 98 19.41 -3.28 -10.78
C ALA A 98 18.33 -4.08 -11.55
N ILE A 99 17.06 -3.92 -11.15
CA ILE A 99 15.92 -4.55 -11.81
C ILE A 99 15.32 -3.56 -12.83
N PRO A 100 15.24 -3.93 -14.12
CA PRO A 100 14.61 -3.09 -15.13
C PRO A 100 13.14 -2.84 -14.80
N HIS A 101 12.71 -1.58 -14.91
CA HIS A 101 11.33 -1.19 -14.65
C HIS A 101 10.93 0.00 -15.52
N LYS A 102 9.63 0.26 -15.62
CA LYS A 102 9.09 1.47 -16.22
C LYS A 102 8.26 2.19 -15.15
N ASP A 103 8.82 3.29 -14.62
CA ASP A 103 8.16 4.10 -13.59
C ASP A 103 7.70 3.26 -12.38
N GLY A 104 8.52 2.29 -11.96
CA GLY A 104 8.23 1.40 -10.85
C GLY A 104 7.44 0.15 -11.19
N ALA A 105 7.00 0.00 -12.45
CA ALA A 105 6.34 -1.21 -12.93
C ALA A 105 7.36 -2.21 -13.46
N VAL A 106 7.25 -3.46 -13.04
CA VAL A 106 8.19 -4.53 -13.39
C VAL A 106 7.45 -5.60 -14.19
N ASP A 107 8.02 -6.00 -15.33
CA ASP A 107 7.48 -7.12 -16.12
C ASP A 107 8.00 -8.45 -15.59
N ASP A 108 9.31 -8.54 -15.31
CA ASP A 108 9.96 -9.75 -14.86
C ASP A 108 10.82 -9.49 -13.63
N LEU A 109 10.56 -10.22 -12.55
CA LEU A 109 11.38 -10.22 -11.36
C LEU A 109 12.39 -11.38 -11.39
N PRO A 110 13.62 -11.16 -10.89
CA PRO A 110 14.54 -12.28 -10.67
C PRO A 110 13.97 -13.24 -9.62
N ALA A 111 14.28 -14.54 -9.78
CA ALA A 111 13.81 -15.56 -8.84
C ALA A 111 14.33 -15.34 -7.44
N THR A 112 15.53 -14.79 -7.29
CA THR A 112 16.19 -14.51 -6.01
C THR A 112 16.94 -13.19 -6.06
N VAL A 113 17.16 -12.60 -4.91
CA VAL A 113 17.99 -11.41 -4.72
C VAL A 113 18.93 -11.68 -3.55
N GLU A 114 20.20 -11.32 -3.70
CA GLU A 114 21.18 -11.49 -2.62
C GLU A 114 20.82 -10.64 -1.39
N ASP A 115 21.01 -11.21 -0.21
CA ASP A 115 20.69 -10.54 1.07
C ASP A 115 21.37 -9.17 1.18
N ALA A 116 22.65 -9.09 0.82
CA ALA A 116 23.40 -7.82 0.90
C ALA A 116 22.81 -6.75 -0.02
N LYS A 117 22.38 -7.12 -1.21
CA LYS A 117 21.76 -6.20 -2.18
C LYS A 117 20.39 -5.73 -1.69
N LEU A 118 19.60 -6.65 -1.15
CA LEU A 118 18.28 -6.33 -0.61
C LEU A 118 18.41 -5.38 0.58
N THR A 119 19.33 -5.68 1.50
CA THR A 119 19.59 -4.81 2.66
C THR A 119 20.02 -3.41 2.22
N ALA A 120 20.95 -3.32 1.26
CA ALA A 120 21.40 -2.03 0.74
C ALA A 120 20.26 -1.24 0.07
N ALA A 121 19.39 -1.91 -0.67
CA ALA A 121 18.23 -1.28 -1.30
C ALA A 121 17.27 -0.72 -0.26
N VAL A 122 16.96 -1.48 0.78
CA VAL A 122 16.09 -1.03 1.87
C VAL A 122 16.71 0.13 2.64
N GLU A 123 18.03 0.11 2.90
CA GLU A 123 18.73 1.24 3.53
C GLU A 123 18.65 2.50 2.66
N THR A 124 18.75 2.34 1.35
CA THR A 124 18.57 3.45 0.40
C THR A 124 17.19 4.08 0.55
N LEU A 125 16.14 3.27 0.67
CA LEU A 125 14.79 3.76 0.89
C LEU A 125 14.65 4.47 2.24
N LEU A 126 15.15 3.85 3.31
CA LEU A 126 15.05 4.40 4.67
C LEU A 126 15.77 5.73 4.82
N ALA A 127 16.79 5.99 4.00
CA ALA A 127 17.48 7.28 3.99
C ALA A 127 16.68 8.41 3.33
N LYS A 128 15.67 8.08 2.49
CA LYS A 128 14.99 9.07 1.64
C LYS A 128 13.47 9.16 1.86
N PHE A 129 12.84 8.11 2.35
CA PHE A 129 11.37 8.02 2.44
C PHE A 129 10.94 7.64 3.86
N PRO A 130 9.68 7.95 4.23
CA PRO A 130 9.14 7.56 5.54
C PRO A 130 9.08 6.04 5.70
N ALA A 131 9.51 5.54 6.85
CA ALA A 131 9.57 4.10 7.12
C ALA A 131 8.21 3.42 6.97
N GLU A 132 7.13 4.07 7.38
CA GLU A 132 5.77 3.52 7.25
C GLU A 132 5.38 3.30 5.78
N GLU A 133 5.67 4.27 4.91
CA GLU A 133 5.38 4.16 3.48
C GLU A 133 6.22 3.08 2.83
N ILE A 134 7.48 2.93 3.24
CA ILE A 134 8.35 1.84 2.80
C ILE A 134 7.77 0.49 3.20
N ALA A 135 7.34 0.35 4.45
CA ALA A 135 6.75 -0.88 4.95
C ALA A 135 5.49 -1.27 4.14
N VAL A 136 4.60 -0.31 3.87
CA VAL A 136 3.41 -0.53 3.04
C VAL A 136 3.83 -1.02 1.64
N TYR A 137 4.78 -0.33 1.01
CA TYR A 137 5.26 -0.73 -0.32
C TYR A 137 5.84 -2.14 -0.33
N LEU A 138 6.74 -2.46 0.59
CA LEU A 138 7.41 -3.76 0.60
C LEU A 138 6.47 -4.92 0.89
N HIS A 139 5.47 -4.74 1.76
CA HIS A 139 4.42 -5.74 1.94
C HIS A 139 3.58 -5.92 0.67
N ALA A 140 3.18 -4.81 0.05
CA ALA A 140 2.43 -4.87 -1.21
C ALA A 140 3.26 -5.51 -2.33
N PHE A 141 4.52 -5.14 -2.44
CA PHE A 141 5.46 -5.75 -3.41
C PHE A 141 5.52 -7.27 -3.23
N TYR A 142 5.70 -7.73 -2.00
CA TYR A 142 5.76 -9.15 -1.70
C TYR A 142 4.46 -9.88 -2.05
N THR A 143 3.31 -9.34 -1.66
CA THR A 143 2.02 -10.03 -1.82
C THR A 143 1.42 -9.92 -3.22
N MET A 144 1.73 -8.87 -3.96
CA MET A 144 1.15 -8.61 -5.28
C MET A 144 1.95 -9.21 -6.45
N ASN A 145 3.19 -9.63 -6.22
CA ASN A 145 4.02 -10.25 -7.25
C ASN A 145 3.96 -11.77 -7.16
N GLU A 146 4.08 -12.44 -8.32
CA GLU A 146 4.09 -13.90 -8.39
C GLU A 146 5.37 -14.48 -7.77
N ILE A 147 6.50 -13.80 -7.98
CA ILE A 147 7.79 -14.20 -7.41
C ILE A 147 7.94 -13.53 -6.06
N GLN A 148 8.11 -14.33 -5.03
CA GLN A 148 8.22 -13.88 -3.65
C GLN A 148 9.59 -14.28 -3.10
N TRP A 149 10.36 -13.29 -2.64
CA TRP A 149 11.70 -13.54 -2.09
C TRP A 149 11.63 -13.87 -0.60
N PRO A 150 12.13 -15.05 -0.18
CA PRO A 150 12.10 -15.42 1.23
C PRO A 150 12.88 -14.46 2.14
N ASN A 151 13.98 -13.87 1.64
CA ASN A 151 14.76 -12.90 2.42
C ASN A 151 14.00 -11.57 2.62
N LEU A 152 13.16 -11.15 1.68
CA LEU A 152 12.29 -10.00 1.88
C LEU A 152 11.24 -10.29 2.96
N GLU A 153 10.65 -11.47 2.93
CA GLU A 153 9.72 -11.91 3.98
C GLU A 153 10.38 -11.89 5.36
N ALA A 154 11.58 -12.47 5.47
CA ALA A 154 12.32 -12.49 6.71
C ALA A 154 12.64 -11.07 7.23
N MET A 155 13.03 -10.17 6.32
CA MET A 155 13.31 -8.78 6.66
C MET A 155 12.04 -8.05 7.16
N LEU A 156 10.91 -8.23 6.49
CA LEU A 156 9.64 -7.63 6.90
C LEU A 156 9.16 -8.12 8.26
N LYS A 157 9.53 -9.34 8.65
CA LYS A 157 9.19 -9.90 9.96
C LYS A 157 10.13 -9.43 11.08
N SER A 158 11.37 -9.09 10.75
CA SER A 158 12.43 -8.89 11.77
C SER A 158 12.97 -7.46 11.85
N GLU A 159 12.88 -6.65 10.81
CA GLU A 159 13.44 -5.29 10.82
C GLU A 159 12.55 -4.34 11.62
N PRO A 160 13.02 -3.82 12.77
CA PRO A 160 12.19 -2.99 13.65
C PRO A 160 11.65 -1.72 12.98
N ARG A 161 12.44 -1.12 12.06
CA ARG A 161 12.06 0.13 11.39
C ARG A 161 10.91 -0.06 10.40
N LEU A 162 10.64 -1.31 9.99
CA LEU A 162 9.56 -1.66 9.05
C LEU A 162 8.33 -2.24 9.76
N GLN A 163 8.32 -2.26 11.09
CA GLN A 163 7.14 -2.72 11.84
C GLN A 163 6.12 -1.60 11.99
N PHE A 164 4.83 -1.97 12.01
CA PHE A 164 3.74 -1.03 12.28
C PHE A 164 3.45 -0.97 13.78
N GLY A 165 3.00 0.19 14.25
CA GLY A 165 2.50 0.33 15.61
C GLY A 165 3.58 0.43 16.67
N GLY A 166 4.74 0.97 16.31
CA GLY A 166 5.79 1.31 17.28
C GLY A 166 5.43 2.58 18.05
#